data_804e014937109c664fa2ad535ffd6203
#
_entry.id   804e014937109c664fa2ad535ffd6203
#
_cell.length_a   1.000
_cell.length_b   1.000
_cell.length_c   1.000
_cell.angle_alpha   90.00
_cell.angle_beta   90.00
_cell.angle_gamma   90.00
#
_symmetry.space_group_name_H-M   'P 1'
#
loop_
_entity.id
_entity.type
_entity.pdbx_description
1 polymer ?
#
loop_
_entity_poly.entity_id
_entity_poly.type
_entity_poly.pdbx_seq_one_letter_code
_entity_poly.pdbx_strand_id
1 'polypeptide(L)'
;MKEFDYELDYKSLDFTNTETRKLYRIGRGEQGVLLVRPYTDDICAHWRFVNEETAIKSSDAIYKMFCTYRRNKDFIGMDMARKFLEMGFTRARRYANHSSGRKYDSNRKVRPQESDWRTNEKAKAAAVFKEVRDKAAYDPTYKQMRKEWREWECSTQSDAVTI
;
A
#
# COMPACT_ATOMS: atom_id res chain seq x y z
N MET A 1 10.73 14.82 -1.30
CA MET A 1 9.74 13.80 -0.87
C MET A 1 10.36 12.96 0.23
N LYS A 2 9.73 12.91 1.41
CA LYS A 2 10.24 12.11 2.52
C LYS A 2 9.89 10.64 2.34
N GLU A 3 10.87 9.78 2.60
CA GLU A 3 10.62 8.34 2.68
C GLU A 3 9.89 7.99 3.97
N PHE A 4 9.35 6.78 4.02
CA PHE A 4 8.72 6.25 5.23
C PHE A 4 9.76 6.14 6.35
N ASP A 5 9.37 6.51 7.57
CA ASP A 5 10.27 6.48 8.72
C ASP A 5 10.18 5.12 9.41
N TYR A 6 11.18 4.26 9.21
CA TYR A 6 11.25 2.93 9.82
C TYR A 6 11.85 2.92 11.23
N GLU A 7 12.33 4.07 11.73
CA GLU A 7 13.00 4.16 13.04
C GLU A 7 12.01 4.26 14.22
N LEU A 8 10.72 4.51 13.95
CA LEU A 8 9.70 4.61 14.98
C LEU A 8 9.34 3.24 15.56
N ASP A 9 8.96 3.19 16.84
CA ASP A 9 8.43 2.00 17.48
C ASP A 9 6.94 1.82 17.14
N TYR A 10 6.66 1.27 15.96
CA TYR A 10 5.30 1.12 15.45
C TYR A 10 4.42 0.19 16.29
N LYS A 11 5.01 -0.72 17.08
CA LYS A 11 4.25 -1.63 17.95
C LYS A 11 3.55 -0.88 19.08
N SER A 12 4.10 0.25 19.51
CA SER A 12 3.52 1.07 20.56
C SER A 12 2.64 2.21 20.05
N LEU A 13 2.52 2.38 18.72
CA LEU A 13 1.80 3.51 18.12
C LEU A 13 0.40 3.12 17.66
N ASP A 14 -0.57 3.96 18.03
CA ASP A 14 -1.97 3.88 17.57
C ASP A 14 -2.25 5.10 16.69
N PHE A 15 -2.41 4.86 15.39
CA PHE A 15 -2.62 5.92 14.39
C PHE A 15 -4.05 6.47 14.36
N THR A 16 -4.91 6.07 15.28
CA THR A 16 -6.18 6.78 15.54
C THR A 16 -5.99 7.94 16.54
N ASN A 17 -4.87 7.95 17.27
CA ASN A 17 -4.50 9.02 18.17
C ASN A 17 -4.05 10.26 17.38
N THR A 18 -4.57 11.45 17.72
CA THR A 18 -4.31 12.70 16.98
C THR A 18 -2.81 13.03 16.85
N GLU A 19 -2.05 12.87 17.93
CA GLU A 19 -0.60 13.17 17.89
C GLU A 19 0.18 12.14 17.10
N THR A 20 -0.18 10.86 17.20
CA THR A 20 0.44 9.78 16.44
C THR A 20 0.23 9.94 14.95
N ARG A 21 -0.96 10.40 14.52
CA ARG A 21 -1.28 10.64 13.11
C ARG A 21 -0.30 11.59 12.44
N LYS A 22 0.25 12.54 13.17
CA LYS A 22 1.25 13.49 12.66
C LYS A 22 2.58 12.83 12.28
N LEU A 23 2.84 11.63 12.76
CA LEU A 23 4.04 10.85 12.44
C LEU A 23 3.92 10.07 11.12
N TYR A 24 2.70 9.95 10.58
CA TYR A 24 2.48 9.20 9.35
C TYR A 24 3.16 9.86 8.16
N ARG A 25 3.89 9.07 7.40
CA ARG A 25 4.49 9.48 6.13
C ARG A 25 3.97 8.61 5.00
N ILE A 26 3.68 9.23 3.87
CA ILE A 26 3.22 8.52 2.68
C ILE A 26 4.32 7.58 2.17
N GLY A 27 5.56 8.04 2.14
CA GLY A 27 6.67 7.25 1.61
C GLY A 27 6.56 7.05 0.10
N ARG A 28 7.13 5.94 -0.38
CA ARG A 28 7.08 5.53 -1.79
C ARG A 28 6.36 4.19 -1.89
N GLY A 29 5.54 4.05 -2.93
CA GLY A 29 4.84 2.78 -3.19
C GLY A 29 4.06 2.28 -1.98
N GLU A 30 4.42 1.12 -1.49
CA GLU A 30 3.78 0.45 -0.36
C GLU A 30 4.58 0.52 0.93
N GLN A 31 5.56 1.43 1.05
CA GLN A 31 6.37 1.55 2.26
C GLN A 31 5.48 1.72 3.51
N GLY A 32 5.78 0.94 4.55
CA GLY A 32 5.09 1.01 5.83
C GLY A 32 3.74 0.31 5.89
N VAL A 33 3.33 -0.38 4.83
CA VAL A 33 2.00 -1.00 4.73
C VAL A 33 1.69 -1.98 5.88
N LEU A 34 2.69 -2.62 6.46
CA LEU A 34 2.51 -3.60 7.55
C LEU A 34 2.72 -3.02 8.95
N LEU A 35 2.89 -1.70 9.08
CA LEU A 35 3.32 -1.08 10.33
C LEU A 35 2.30 -0.12 10.97
N VAL A 36 1.30 0.32 10.24
CA VAL A 36 0.43 1.43 10.63
C VAL A 36 -0.88 0.91 11.20
N ARG A 37 -0.87 0.58 12.49
CA ARG A 37 -2.05 0.03 13.17
C ARG A 37 -2.97 1.13 13.70
N PRO A 38 -4.27 0.92 13.73
CA PRO A 38 -5.00 -0.33 13.46
C PRO A 38 -5.24 -0.62 11.97
N TYR A 39 -4.94 0.31 11.07
CA TYR A 39 -5.23 0.18 9.63
C TYR A 39 -4.63 -1.08 9.00
N THR A 40 -3.36 -1.37 9.32
CA THR A 40 -2.68 -2.57 8.82
C THR A 40 -3.48 -3.83 9.12
N ASP A 41 -3.89 -4.03 10.36
CA ASP A 41 -4.59 -5.25 10.77
C ASP A 41 -6.00 -5.31 10.16
N ASP A 42 -6.71 -4.19 10.15
CA ASP A 42 -8.09 -4.10 9.63
C ASP A 42 -8.13 -4.42 8.13
N ILE A 43 -7.21 -3.87 7.35
CA ILE A 43 -7.18 -4.06 5.90
C ILE A 43 -6.59 -5.42 5.55
N CYS A 44 -5.54 -5.85 6.24
CA CYS A 44 -4.87 -7.14 6.00
C CYS A 44 -5.83 -8.32 6.15
N ALA A 45 -6.84 -8.21 7.01
CA ALA A 45 -7.87 -9.23 7.19
C ALA A 45 -8.60 -9.56 5.87
N HIS A 46 -8.67 -8.61 4.93
CA HIS A 46 -9.33 -8.78 3.64
C HIS A 46 -8.36 -9.02 2.47
N TRP A 47 -7.06 -8.95 2.72
CA TRP A 47 -6.05 -8.98 1.66
C TRP A 47 -5.70 -10.42 1.27
N ARG A 48 -6.03 -10.81 0.01
CA ARG A 48 -5.80 -12.14 -0.56
C ARG A 48 -5.53 -12.01 -2.06
N PHE A 49 -4.60 -12.83 -2.59
CA PHE A 49 -4.24 -12.79 -4.00
C PHE A 49 -3.93 -14.18 -4.59
N VAL A 50 -4.60 -15.23 -4.12
CA VAL A 50 -4.34 -16.61 -4.55
C VAL A 50 -4.59 -16.79 -6.04
N ASN A 51 -5.71 -16.28 -6.54
CA ASN A 51 -6.13 -16.35 -7.93
C ASN A 51 -6.96 -15.12 -8.30
N GLU A 52 -7.47 -15.07 -9.54
CA GLU A 52 -8.30 -13.96 -10.01
C GLU A 52 -9.55 -13.76 -9.17
N GLU A 53 -10.26 -14.83 -8.84
CA GLU A 53 -11.50 -14.75 -8.07
C GLU A 53 -11.26 -14.18 -6.67
N THR A 54 -10.24 -14.67 -5.96
CA THR A 54 -9.90 -14.14 -4.63
C THR A 54 -9.41 -12.69 -4.70
N ALA A 55 -8.68 -12.33 -5.76
CA ALA A 55 -8.23 -10.96 -5.98
C ALA A 55 -9.40 -10.01 -6.22
N ILE A 56 -10.42 -10.42 -6.97
CA ILE A 56 -11.64 -9.62 -7.18
C ILE A 56 -12.34 -9.35 -5.86
N LYS A 57 -12.57 -10.36 -5.06
CA LYS A 57 -13.22 -10.23 -3.73
C LYS A 57 -12.39 -9.36 -2.79
N SER A 58 -11.09 -9.62 -2.71
CA SER A 58 -10.17 -8.88 -1.84
C SER A 58 -10.09 -7.41 -2.22
N SER A 59 -9.82 -7.10 -3.49
CA SER A 59 -9.69 -5.72 -3.96
C SER A 59 -11.00 -4.95 -3.83
N ASP A 60 -12.14 -5.58 -4.06
CA ASP A 60 -13.46 -4.97 -3.86
C ASP A 60 -13.68 -4.59 -2.39
N ALA A 61 -13.39 -5.51 -1.47
CA ALA A 61 -13.51 -5.27 -0.04
C ALA A 61 -12.60 -4.13 0.42
N ILE A 62 -11.34 -4.11 -0.02
CA ILE A 62 -10.37 -3.06 0.32
C ILE A 62 -10.80 -1.71 -0.28
N TYR A 63 -11.32 -1.70 -1.51
CA TYR A 63 -11.83 -0.47 -2.12
C TYR A 63 -13.05 0.08 -1.38
N LYS A 64 -13.93 -0.77 -0.89
CA LYS A 64 -15.06 -0.34 -0.03
C LYS A 64 -14.56 0.30 1.27
N MET A 65 -13.49 -0.24 1.86
CA MET A 65 -12.83 0.39 3.00
C MET A 65 -12.25 1.75 2.63
N PHE A 66 -11.58 1.86 1.47
CA PHE A 66 -11.10 3.13 0.94
C PHE A 66 -12.23 4.16 0.84
N CYS A 67 -13.38 3.78 0.31
CA CYS A 67 -14.54 4.67 0.19
C CYS A 67 -15.07 5.12 1.57
N THR A 68 -15.06 4.25 2.55
CA THR A 68 -15.45 4.58 3.94
C THR A 68 -14.46 5.57 4.56
N TYR A 69 -13.16 5.33 4.40
CA TYR A 69 -12.14 6.27 4.87
C TYR A 69 -12.28 7.63 4.17
N ARG A 70 -12.55 7.64 2.87
CA ARG A 70 -12.81 8.88 2.10
C ARG A 70 -14.00 9.65 2.67
N ARG A 71 -15.10 8.96 2.97
CA ARG A 71 -16.31 9.55 3.55
C ARG A 71 -16.02 10.19 4.90
N ASN A 72 -15.17 9.56 5.70
CA ASN A 72 -14.76 10.04 7.01
C ASN A 72 -13.58 11.03 6.96
N LYS A 73 -13.11 11.37 5.77
CA LYS A 73 -11.94 12.23 5.55
C LYS A 73 -10.68 11.72 6.27
N ASP A 74 -10.56 10.40 6.37
CA ASP A 74 -9.43 9.72 6.99
C ASP A 74 -8.37 9.42 5.93
N PHE A 75 -7.44 10.36 5.73
CA PHE A 75 -6.39 10.22 4.72
C PHE A 75 -5.50 9.01 4.98
N ILE A 76 -5.12 8.75 6.23
CA ILE A 76 -4.25 7.61 6.56
C ILE A 76 -4.92 6.31 6.15
N GLY A 77 -6.22 6.15 6.44
CA GLY A 77 -6.98 4.98 6.00
C GLY A 77 -7.02 4.84 4.48
N MET A 78 -7.27 5.95 3.77
CA MET A 78 -7.28 5.95 2.30
C MET A 78 -5.92 5.52 1.74
N ASP A 79 -4.84 6.09 2.24
CA ASP A 79 -3.48 5.79 1.78
C ASP A 79 -3.07 4.36 2.13
N MET A 80 -3.44 3.87 3.30
CA MET A 80 -3.19 2.50 3.70
C MET A 80 -3.94 1.50 2.81
N ALA A 81 -5.21 1.77 2.48
CA ALA A 81 -5.97 0.93 1.54
C ALA A 81 -5.30 0.94 0.15
N ARG A 82 -4.87 2.09 -0.35
CA ARG A 82 -4.11 2.19 -1.60
C ARG A 82 -2.82 1.36 -1.54
N LYS A 83 -2.08 1.41 -0.43
CA LYS A 83 -0.85 0.64 -0.24
C LYS A 83 -1.10 -0.87 -0.26
N PHE A 84 -2.19 -1.34 0.35
CA PHE A 84 -2.55 -2.76 0.28
C PHE A 84 -2.93 -3.20 -1.14
N LEU A 85 -3.61 -2.34 -1.90
CA LEU A 85 -3.89 -2.60 -3.31
C LEU A 85 -2.60 -2.64 -4.14
N GLU A 86 -1.67 -1.74 -3.87
CA GLU A 86 -0.33 -1.73 -4.47
C GLU A 86 0.42 -3.02 -4.15
N MET A 87 0.44 -3.44 -2.89
CA MET A 87 1.10 -4.67 -2.47
C MET A 87 0.45 -5.90 -3.08
N GLY A 88 -0.88 -5.92 -3.24
CA GLY A 88 -1.59 -6.97 -3.95
C GLY A 88 -1.08 -7.11 -5.39
N PHE A 89 -0.92 -5.99 -6.08
CA PHE A 89 -0.34 -5.96 -7.43
C PHE A 89 1.12 -6.46 -7.44
N THR A 90 1.99 -5.89 -6.61
CA THR A 90 3.42 -6.20 -6.64
C THR A 90 3.69 -7.66 -6.23
N ARG A 91 2.98 -8.18 -5.23
CA ARG A 91 3.13 -9.57 -4.79
C ARG A 91 2.57 -10.56 -5.80
N ALA A 92 1.36 -10.33 -6.31
CA ALA A 92 0.78 -11.20 -7.34
C ALA A 92 1.65 -11.19 -8.59
N ARG A 93 2.18 -10.03 -9.01
CA ARG A 93 3.09 -9.92 -10.15
C ARG A 93 4.39 -10.70 -9.92
N ARG A 94 4.93 -10.64 -8.71
CA ARG A 94 6.12 -11.41 -8.32
C ARG A 94 5.89 -12.90 -8.46
N TYR A 95 4.77 -13.40 -7.93
CA TYR A 95 4.42 -14.83 -8.02
C TYR A 95 4.06 -15.25 -9.43
N ALA A 96 3.50 -14.38 -10.26
CA ALA A 96 3.26 -14.65 -11.67
C ALA A 96 4.57 -14.85 -12.46
N ASN A 97 5.56 -14.02 -12.18
CA ASN A 97 6.86 -14.05 -12.84
C ASN A 97 7.75 -15.20 -12.32
N HIS A 98 7.67 -15.49 -11.04
CA HIS A 98 8.49 -16.48 -10.34
C HIS A 98 7.62 -17.26 -9.35
N SER A 99 7.35 -18.52 -9.60
CA SER A 99 6.42 -19.34 -8.80
C SER A 99 6.81 -19.41 -7.31
N SER A 100 8.10 -19.31 -7.00
CA SER A 100 8.59 -19.25 -5.61
C SER A 100 8.30 -17.92 -4.90
N GLY A 101 7.88 -16.88 -5.63
CA GLY A 101 7.77 -15.51 -5.14
C GLY A 101 9.12 -14.82 -4.96
N ARG A 102 10.20 -15.43 -5.43
CA ARG A 102 11.56 -14.90 -5.30
C ARG A 102 12.15 -14.57 -6.67
N LYS A 103 12.52 -13.31 -6.87
CA LYS A 103 13.14 -12.84 -8.10
C LYS A 103 14.60 -13.29 -8.23
N TYR A 104 15.31 -13.40 -7.12
CA TYR A 104 16.74 -13.71 -7.09
C TYR A 104 17.01 -15.08 -6.47
N ASP A 105 18.03 -15.79 -6.98
CA ASP A 105 18.53 -17.03 -6.40
C ASP A 105 19.50 -16.75 -5.24
N SER A 106 20.07 -17.83 -4.65
CA SER A 106 21.06 -17.74 -3.56
C SER A 106 22.34 -17.00 -3.96
N ASN A 107 22.64 -16.91 -5.27
CA ASN A 107 23.80 -16.20 -5.84
C ASN A 107 23.44 -14.76 -6.28
N ARG A 108 22.27 -14.24 -5.91
CA ARG A 108 21.75 -12.91 -6.28
C ARG A 108 21.55 -12.72 -7.79
N LYS A 109 21.44 -13.81 -8.55
CA LYS A 109 21.09 -13.78 -9.97
C LYS A 109 19.58 -13.80 -10.14
N VAL A 110 19.09 -13.07 -11.14
CA VAL A 110 17.66 -13.06 -11.48
C VAL A 110 17.23 -14.46 -11.93
N ARG A 111 16.21 -15.02 -11.26
CA ARG A 111 15.63 -16.31 -11.66
C ARG A 111 14.94 -16.17 -13.01
N PRO A 112 14.89 -17.24 -13.83
CA PRO A 112 14.08 -17.25 -15.04
C PRO A 112 12.62 -16.94 -14.72
N GLN A 113 11.96 -16.17 -15.60
CA GLN A 113 10.52 -15.99 -15.50
C GLN A 113 9.78 -17.26 -15.89
N GLU A 114 8.62 -17.49 -15.28
CA GLU A 114 7.70 -18.54 -15.69
C GLU A 114 7.30 -18.33 -17.14
N SER A 115 7.16 -19.43 -17.90
CA SER A 115 6.79 -19.36 -19.33
C SER A 115 5.45 -18.67 -19.56
N ASP A 116 4.52 -18.81 -18.61
CA ASP A 116 3.17 -18.24 -18.64
C ASP A 116 3.01 -16.97 -17.78
N TRP A 117 4.10 -16.26 -17.46
CA TRP A 117 4.10 -15.12 -16.55
C TRP A 117 3.11 -14.00 -16.94
N ARG A 118 2.72 -13.93 -18.22
CA ARG A 118 1.76 -12.94 -18.71
C ARG A 118 0.30 -13.35 -18.49
N THR A 119 0.02 -14.63 -18.37
CA THR A 119 -1.34 -15.18 -18.48
C THR A 119 -1.77 -16.10 -17.35
N ASN A 120 -0.85 -16.47 -16.43
CA ASN A 120 -1.20 -17.37 -15.34
C ASN A 120 -2.17 -16.72 -14.33
N GLU A 121 -2.68 -17.52 -13.39
CA GLU A 121 -3.66 -17.04 -12.40
C GLU A 121 -3.14 -15.90 -11.54
N LYS A 122 -1.85 -15.89 -11.22
CA LYS A 122 -1.23 -14.78 -10.46
C LYS A 122 -1.14 -13.52 -11.32
N ALA A 123 -0.91 -13.64 -12.62
CA ALA A 123 -0.93 -12.51 -13.55
C ALA A 123 -2.31 -11.89 -13.62
N LYS A 124 -3.37 -12.71 -13.66
CA LYS A 124 -4.75 -12.24 -13.63
C LYS A 124 -5.08 -11.54 -12.31
N ALA A 125 -4.65 -12.11 -11.18
CA ALA A 125 -4.79 -11.48 -9.86
C ALA A 125 -4.08 -10.13 -9.81
N ALA A 126 -2.86 -10.03 -10.34
CA ALA A 126 -2.11 -8.78 -10.42
C ALA A 126 -2.85 -7.71 -11.23
N ALA A 127 -3.42 -8.08 -12.37
CA ALA A 127 -4.18 -7.16 -13.22
C ALA A 127 -5.41 -6.61 -12.48
N VAL A 128 -6.11 -7.44 -11.71
CA VAL A 128 -7.25 -7.01 -10.88
C VAL A 128 -6.82 -5.98 -9.86
N PHE A 129 -5.76 -6.25 -9.10
CA PHE A 129 -5.26 -5.30 -8.09
C PHE A 129 -4.77 -4.00 -8.71
N LYS A 130 -4.11 -4.07 -9.87
CA LYS A 130 -3.64 -2.86 -10.56
C LYS A 130 -4.79 -1.94 -10.93
N GLU A 131 -5.86 -2.49 -11.48
CA GLU A 131 -7.05 -1.71 -11.87
C GLU A 131 -7.67 -1.01 -10.66
N VAL A 132 -7.85 -1.72 -9.55
CA VAL A 132 -8.45 -1.15 -8.34
C VAL A 132 -7.50 -0.17 -7.64
N ARG A 133 -6.19 -0.46 -7.62
CA ARG A 133 -5.18 0.48 -7.14
C ARG A 133 -5.23 1.79 -7.91
N ASP A 134 -5.30 1.74 -9.23
CA ASP A 134 -5.36 2.93 -10.06
C ASP A 134 -6.63 3.74 -9.77
N LYS A 135 -7.76 3.06 -9.56
CA LYS A 135 -9.01 3.70 -9.17
C LYS A 135 -8.89 4.47 -7.85
N ALA A 136 -8.21 3.90 -6.86
CA ALA A 136 -7.94 4.57 -5.58
C ALA A 136 -6.94 5.70 -5.75
N ALA A 137 -5.82 5.46 -6.44
CA ALA A 137 -4.74 6.42 -6.62
C ALA A 137 -5.19 7.66 -7.42
N TYR A 138 -6.10 7.50 -8.37
CA TYR A 138 -6.61 8.60 -9.20
C TYR A 138 -7.89 9.23 -8.65
N ASP A 139 -8.40 8.78 -7.50
CA ASP A 139 -9.54 9.42 -6.85
C ASP A 139 -9.23 10.89 -6.57
N PRO A 140 -10.11 11.85 -7.01
CA PRO A 140 -9.83 13.28 -6.86
C PRO A 140 -9.67 13.73 -5.40
N THR A 141 -10.48 13.19 -4.50
CA THR A 141 -10.40 13.49 -3.05
C THR A 141 -9.08 12.98 -2.47
N TYR A 142 -8.71 11.75 -2.79
CA TYR A 142 -7.44 11.19 -2.37
C TYR A 142 -6.25 12.01 -2.88
N LYS A 143 -6.24 12.36 -4.16
CA LYS A 143 -5.16 13.15 -4.77
C LYS A 143 -4.99 14.51 -4.09
N GLN A 144 -6.10 15.18 -3.80
CA GLN A 144 -6.06 16.48 -3.12
C GLN A 144 -5.54 16.36 -1.69
N MET A 145 -6.06 15.40 -0.93
CA MET A 145 -5.60 15.17 0.45
C MET A 145 -4.14 14.73 0.49
N ARG A 146 -3.71 13.92 -0.48
CA ARG A 146 -2.30 13.50 -0.61
C ARG A 146 -1.38 14.69 -0.86
N LYS A 147 -1.76 15.59 -1.74
CA LYS A 147 -1.03 16.83 -2.02
C LYS A 147 -0.89 17.68 -0.75
N GLU A 148 -1.97 17.88 -0.02
CA GLU A 148 -1.99 18.63 1.24
C GLU A 148 -1.08 17.96 2.29
N TRP A 149 -1.13 16.64 2.39
CA TRP A 149 -0.28 15.89 3.32
C TRP A 149 1.21 16.04 2.97
N ARG A 150 1.57 15.96 1.69
CA ARG A 150 2.95 16.19 1.22
C ARG A 150 3.44 17.59 1.54
N GLU A 151 2.61 18.59 1.35
CA GLU A 151 2.94 19.98 1.68
C GLU A 151 3.17 20.15 3.19
N TRP A 152 2.34 19.51 4.00
CA TRP A 152 2.49 19.50 5.45
C TRP A 152 3.77 18.77 5.89
N GLU A 153 4.10 17.63 5.31
CA GLU A 153 5.36 16.93 5.57
C GLU A 153 6.58 17.82 5.31
N CYS A 154 6.55 18.61 4.25
CA CYS A 154 7.63 19.54 3.88
C CYS A 154 7.70 20.73 4.83
N SER A 155 6.56 21.30 5.25
CA SER A 155 6.52 22.47 6.14
C SER A 155 7.06 22.17 7.55
N THR A 156 6.74 20.98 8.09
CA THR A 156 7.24 20.57 9.41
C THR A 156 8.75 20.33 9.46
N GLN A 157 9.41 20.25 8.29
CA GLN A 157 10.87 20.12 8.22
C GLN A 157 11.60 21.46 8.31
N SER A 158 10.93 22.55 7.94
CA SER A 158 11.51 23.89 8.01
C SER A 158 11.65 24.38 9.46
N ASP A 159 10.77 23.93 10.34
CA ASP A 159 10.77 24.34 11.75
C ASP A 159 11.87 23.61 12.57
N ALA A 160 12.35 22.47 12.10
CA ALA A 160 13.40 21.69 12.77
C ALA A 160 14.83 22.18 12.46
N VAL A 161 14.99 23.07 11.47
CA VAL A 161 16.30 23.58 11.03
C VAL A 161 16.60 24.96 11.63
N THR A 162 15.70 25.54 12.39
CA THR A 162 15.84 26.89 12.95
C THR A 162 16.12 26.87 14.46
N ILE A 163 16.87 25.87 14.92
CA ILE A 163 17.42 25.88 16.29
C ILE A 163 18.94 25.93 16.24
#